data_99a0d2249d40d4598c545ff0de544a71
#
_entry.id   99a0d2249d40d4598c545ff0de544a71
#
_cell.length_a   1.000
_cell.length_b   1.000
_cell.length_c   1.000
_cell.angle_alpha   90.00
_cell.angle_beta   90.00
_cell.angle_gamma   90.00
#
_symmetry.space_group_name_H-M   'P 1'
#
loop_
_entity.id
_entity.type
_entity.pdbx_description
1 polymer ?
#
loop_
_entity_poly.entity_id
_entity_poly.type
_entity_poly.pdbx_seq_one_letter_code
_entity_poly.pdbx_strand_id
1 'polypeptide(L)'
;NEHIIGRSKKSMKKNHHLHRLIRLCLIISLLLLCSTSQVFAAAKVNLKNTKIKLSATKLTYNQKVQRPKVSVTYKGKALKEKKNYVLKYSKGCKKVGTYTVQIIGKGAYTGKVKKQFTILPPKTQVMGGYVGKKTASVVIKRQTAQTSGYQLRYATNSKLKNAKTITVKGNKNNTIFLNGLRAGTTYYMQTRTYMTVKGKKYYSKWSSTGHCTTNRETNSTHQSATPTPTPTPTSTPVPTPTPIPKADLPAHDQKENAPAKYTYEIYGLDKQKAD
;
A
#
# COMPACT_ATOMS: atom_id res chain seq x y z
N ASN A 1 -62.59 86.53 35.38
CA ASN A 1 -62.38 85.51 34.30
C ASN A 1 -60.91 85.21 33.99
N GLU A 2 -59.96 86.03 34.34
CA GLU A 2 -58.55 85.75 34.04
C GLU A 2 -57.88 84.72 34.97
N HIS A 3 -58.35 84.58 36.21
CA HIS A 3 -57.77 83.64 37.18
C HIS A 3 -58.04 82.17 36.89
N ILE A 4 -59.08 81.85 36.14
CA ILE A 4 -59.52 80.46 35.75
C ILE A 4 -58.67 80.03 34.54
N ILE A 5 -58.36 80.86 33.56
CA ILE A 5 -57.60 80.58 32.34
C ILE A 5 -56.19 80.28 32.64
N GLY A 6 -55.58 81.01 33.64
CA GLY A 6 -54.16 80.75 34.05
C GLY A 6 -53.95 79.39 34.68
N ARG A 7 -54.90 78.84 35.47
CA ARG A 7 -54.81 77.51 36.09
C ARG A 7 -54.87 76.40 35.04
N SER A 8 -55.73 76.56 34.02
CA SER A 8 -55.91 75.56 32.95
C SER A 8 -54.60 75.43 32.11
N LYS A 9 -53.97 76.52 31.71
CA LYS A 9 -52.70 76.51 30.94
C LYS A 9 -51.55 75.90 31.71
N LYS A 10 -51.48 76.16 33.05
CA LYS A 10 -50.45 75.61 33.91
C LYS A 10 -50.58 74.12 34.14
N SER A 11 -51.85 73.58 34.21
CA SER A 11 -52.16 72.17 34.33
C SER A 11 -51.83 71.42 33.03
N MET A 12 -52.17 71.97 31.88
CA MET A 12 -51.87 71.35 30.57
C MET A 12 -50.35 71.25 30.29
N LYS A 13 -49.54 72.30 30.66
CA LYS A 13 -48.12 72.23 30.52
C LYS A 13 -47.49 71.14 31.44
N LYS A 14 -47.99 71.01 32.67
CA LYS A 14 -47.50 70.01 33.63
C LYS A 14 -47.80 68.56 33.14
N ASN A 15 -48.92 68.29 32.52
CA ASN A 15 -49.24 67.01 31.94
C ASN A 15 -48.40 66.69 30.70
N HIS A 16 -48.08 67.69 29.88
CA HIS A 16 -47.21 67.51 28.71
C HIS A 16 -45.75 67.13 29.12
N HIS A 17 -45.22 67.71 30.19
CA HIS A 17 -43.94 67.29 30.74
C HIS A 17 -43.99 65.90 31.34
N LEU A 18 -45.06 65.56 32.03
CA LEU A 18 -45.22 64.20 32.59
C LEU A 18 -45.28 63.15 31.49
N HIS A 19 -46.04 63.37 30.41
CA HIS A 19 -46.09 62.47 29.27
C HIS A 19 -44.74 62.37 28.52
N ARG A 20 -43.97 63.41 28.43
CA ARG A 20 -42.60 63.36 27.89
C ARG A 20 -41.65 62.56 28.76
N LEU A 21 -41.70 62.71 30.07
CA LEU A 21 -40.95 61.90 31.01
C LEU A 21 -41.31 60.44 30.97
N ILE A 22 -42.60 60.09 30.94
CA ILE A 22 -43.10 58.73 30.80
C ILE A 22 -42.62 58.08 29.47
N ARG A 23 -42.69 58.81 28.35
CA ARG A 23 -42.16 58.33 27.06
C ARG A 23 -40.66 58.16 27.10
N LEU A 24 -39.91 59.08 27.73
CA LEU A 24 -38.46 58.96 27.87
C LEU A 24 -38.09 57.76 28.75
N CYS A 25 -38.76 57.54 29.88
CA CYS A 25 -38.58 56.34 30.71
C CYS A 25 -38.91 55.04 30.00
N LEU A 26 -39.97 55.02 29.20
CA LEU A 26 -40.33 53.85 28.36
C LEU A 26 -39.29 53.56 27.27
N ILE A 27 -38.73 54.62 26.65
CA ILE A 27 -37.65 54.49 25.67
C ILE A 27 -36.39 53.99 26.34
N ILE A 28 -36.03 54.52 27.50
CA ILE A 28 -34.88 54.07 28.27
C ILE A 28 -35.03 52.63 28.77
N SER A 29 -36.24 52.27 29.25
CA SER A 29 -36.47 50.87 29.68
C SER A 29 -36.45 49.91 28.48
N LEU A 30 -36.95 50.31 27.30
CA LEU A 30 -36.87 49.54 26.08
C LEU A 30 -35.43 49.40 25.57
N LEU A 31 -34.60 50.42 25.68
CA LEU A 31 -33.16 50.41 25.39
C LEU A 31 -32.38 49.54 26.37
N LEU A 32 -32.73 49.53 27.66
CA LEU A 32 -32.14 48.68 28.69
C LEU A 32 -32.54 47.21 28.52
N LEU A 33 -33.73 46.90 28.03
CA LEU A 33 -34.20 45.54 27.68
C LEU A 33 -33.50 45.01 26.43
N CYS A 34 -32.98 45.87 25.53
CA CYS A 34 -32.31 45.47 24.31
C CYS A 34 -30.81 45.17 24.52
N SER A 35 -30.22 45.46 25.70
CA SER A 35 -28.77 45.40 25.88
C SER A 35 -28.23 44.19 26.64
N THR A 36 -29.00 43.14 26.85
CA THR A 36 -28.51 41.91 27.50
C THR A 36 -28.68 40.62 26.65
N SER A 37 -28.50 40.74 25.34
CA SER A 37 -28.17 39.54 24.59
C SER A 37 -26.75 39.12 24.97
N GLN A 38 -26.62 38.51 26.12
CA GLN A 38 -25.42 37.74 26.46
C GLN A 38 -25.32 36.63 25.42
N VAL A 39 -24.58 36.88 24.35
CA VAL A 39 -24.17 35.80 23.41
C VAL A 39 -23.23 34.90 24.20
N PHE A 40 -23.80 33.93 24.90
CA PHE A 40 -23.02 32.81 25.44
C PHE A 40 -22.31 32.15 24.26
N ALA A 41 -21.04 32.46 24.10
CA ALA A 41 -20.21 31.78 23.13
C ALA A 41 -20.26 30.27 23.48
N ALA A 42 -21.00 29.51 22.68
CA ALA A 42 -21.13 28.07 22.90
C ALA A 42 -19.75 27.46 23.05
N ALA A 43 -19.53 26.70 24.12
CA ALA A 43 -18.24 26.09 24.41
C ALA A 43 -17.80 25.22 23.22
N LYS A 44 -16.58 25.51 22.70
CA LYS A 44 -16.05 24.81 21.54
C LYS A 44 -15.76 23.34 21.88
N VAL A 45 -16.17 22.44 21.01
CA VAL A 45 -15.91 21.01 21.15
C VAL A 45 -14.46 20.69 20.78
N ASN A 46 -13.72 20.04 21.68
CA ASN A 46 -12.37 19.59 21.40
C ASN A 46 -12.39 18.40 20.43
N LEU A 47 -11.56 18.43 19.38
CA LEU A 47 -11.43 17.33 18.41
C LEU A 47 -10.99 16.00 19.04
N LYS A 48 -10.38 16.00 20.23
CA LYS A 48 -10.08 14.74 20.96
C LYS A 48 -11.35 13.97 21.31
N ASN A 49 -12.48 14.64 21.44
CA ASN A 49 -13.79 14.06 21.75
C ASN A 49 -14.58 13.63 20.49
N THR A 50 -13.92 13.63 19.32
CA THR A 50 -14.51 13.26 18.04
C THR A 50 -13.93 11.92 17.55
N LYS A 51 -14.70 11.20 16.72
CA LYS A 51 -14.22 10.00 16.05
C LYS A 51 -13.53 10.37 14.73
N ILE A 52 -12.23 10.14 14.64
CA ILE A 52 -11.41 10.47 13.47
C ILE A 52 -10.90 9.18 12.82
N LYS A 53 -11.24 8.97 11.54
CA LYS A 53 -10.80 7.82 10.73
C LYS A 53 -10.05 8.31 9.49
N LEU A 54 -9.02 7.55 9.09
CA LEU A 54 -8.37 7.67 7.78
C LEU A 54 -8.94 6.62 6.83
N SER A 55 -9.11 6.96 5.55
CA SER A 55 -9.53 5.99 4.52
C SER A 55 -8.55 4.81 4.40
N ALA A 56 -7.27 5.06 4.66
CA ALA A 56 -6.25 4.03 4.76
C ALA A 56 -5.09 4.50 5.65
N THR A 57 -4.56 3.60 6.48
CA THR A 57 -3.36 3.85 7.28
C THR A 57 -2.09 3.33 6.60
N LYS A 58 -2.24 2.46 5.57
CA LYS A 58 -1.16 1.91 4.75
C LYS A 58 -1.52 2.07 3.28
N LEU A 59 -0.68 2.77 2.54
CA LEU A 59 -0.81 3.03 1.10
C LEU A 59 0.36 2.36 0.38
N THR A 60 0.16 1.92 -0.86
CA THR A 60 1.26 1.38 -1.68
C THR A 60 1.82 2.49 -2.55
N TYR A 61 3.14 2.59 -2.66
CA TYR A 61 3.82 3.54 -3.53
C TYR A 61 3.31 3.45 -4.98
N ASN A 62 2.95 4.59 -5.56
CA ASN A 62 2.39 4.71 -6.92
C ASN A 62 2.94 5.90 -7.70
N GLN A 63 4.11 6.41 -7.32
CA GLN A 63 4.79 7.58 -7.93
C GLN A 63 4.07 8.93 -7.75
N LYS A 64 2.86 8.96 -7.19
CA LYS A 64 2.05 10.17 -6.96
C LYS A 64 2.09 10.57 -5.48
N VAL A 65 1.79 11.85 -5.19
CA VAL A 65 1.55 12.29 -3.81
C VAL A 65 0.28 11.61 -3.29
N GLN A 66 0.39 10.97 -2.12
CA GLN A 66 -0.69 10.20 -1.52
C GLN A 66 -1.10 10.81 -0.18
N ARG A 67 -2.37 11.15 -0.07
CA ARG A 67 -2.99 11.71 1.13
C ARG A 67 -4.29 10.96 1.41
N PRO A 68 -4.36 10.13 2.47
CA PRO A 68 -5.60 9.44 2.79
C PRO A 68 -6.70 10.43 3.14
N LYS A 69 -7.94 10.18 2.71
CA LYS A 69 -9.09 10.98 3.12
C LYS A 69 -9.29 10.84 4.63
N VAL A 70 -9.69 11.94 5.29
CA VAL A 70 -9.98 12.00 6.72
C VAL A 70 -11.47 12.18 6.90
N SER A 71 -12.10 11.36 7.72
CA SER A 71 -13.47 11.54 8.17
C SER A 71 -13.49 11.85 9.67
N VAL A 72 -14.23 12.87 10.05
CA VAL A 72 -14.40 13.29 11.45
C VAL A 72 -15.89 13.28 11.76
N THR A 73 -16.27 12.60 12.85
CA THR A 73 -17.67 12.56 13.30
C THR A 73 -17.77 12.92 14.78
N TYR A 74 -18.83 13.65 15.13
CA TYR A 74 -19.15 14.01 16.51
C TYR A 74 -20.62 13.72 16.79
N LYS A 75 -20.91 12.95 17.85
CA LYS A 75 -22.28 12.52 18.20
C LYS A 75 -23.07 11.99 16.98
N GLY A 76 -22.42 11.11 16.17
CA GLY A 76 -23.00 10.52 14.96
C GLY A 76 -23.05 11.43 13.73
N LYS A 77 -22.87 12.73 13.85
CA LYS A 77 -22.90 13.68 12.73
C LYS A 77 -21.52 13.86 12.11
N ALA A 78 -21.45 13.83 10.76
CA ALA A 78 -20.21 14.09 10.03
C ALA A 78 -19.86 15.58 10.04
N LEU A 79 -18.59 15.87 10.33
CA LEU A 79 -18.04 17.23 10.29
C LEU A 79 -17.50 17.55 8.89
N LYS A 80 -17.66 18.79 8.45
CA LYS A 80 -17.21 19.27 7.14
C LYS A 80 -15.82 19.86 7.23
N GLU A 81 -14.91 19.40 6.36
CA GLU A 81 -13.58 20.01 6.19
C GLU A 81 -13.75 21.48 5.75
N LYS A 82 -12.78 22.34 6.09
CA LYS A 82 -12.77 23.79 5.92
C LYS A 82 -13.78 24.55 6.81
N LYS A 83 -14.96 23.99 7.14
CA LYS A 83 -15.96 24.59 8.04
C LYS A 83 -15.65 24.24 9.51
N ASN A 84 -15.52 22.94 9.83
CA ASN A 84 -15.38 22.45 11.21
C ASN A 84 -13.94 22.08 11.57
N TYR A 85 -13.10 21.76 10.60
CA TYR A 85 -11.69 21.47 10.76
C TYR A 85 -10.91 21.75 9.47
N VAL A 86 -9.59 21.81 9.58
CA VAL A 86 -8.65 21.85 8.45
C VAL A 86 -7.62 20.73 8.59
N LEU A 87 -7.08 20.28 7.45
CA LEU A 87 -6.05 19.22 7.38
C LEU A 87 -4.70 19.82 7.02
N LYS A 88 -3.66 19.40 7.76
CA LYS A 88 -2.27 19.72 7.43
C LYS A 88 -1.48 18.43 7.34
N TYR A 89 -1.07 18.07 6.13
CA TYR A 89 -0.22 16.91 5.88
C TYR A 89 1.25 17.29 6.00
N SER A 90 2.09 16.36 6.47
CA SER A 90 3.55 16.51 6.41
C SER A 90 4.02 16.67 4.96
N LYS A 91 5.19 17.30 4.77
CA LYS A 91 5.78 17.50 3.44
C LYS A 91 6.09 16.14 2.77
N GLY A 92 6.06 16.12 1.43
CA GLY A 92 6.43 14.97 0.62
C GLY A 92 5.25 14.04 0.32
N CYS A 93 4.88 13.14 1.23
CA CYS A 93 3.79 12.16 1.04
C CYS A 93 3.81 11.42 -0.32
N LYS A 94 5.02 11.24 -0.92
CA LYS A 94 5.22 10.61 -2.23
C LYS A 94 6.11 9.37 -2.13
N LYS A 95 7.20 9.44 -1.36
CA LYS A 95 8.18 8.33 -1.20
C LYS A 95 7.73 7.36 -0.10
N VAL A 96 8.34 6.17 -0.06
CA VAL A 96 8.16 5.23 1.05
C VAL A 96 8.55 5.87 2.38
N GLY A 97 7.70 5.69 3.40
CA GLY A 97 7.93 6.30 4.72
C GLY A 97 6.65 6.45 5.53
N THR A 98 6.81 6.92 6.76
CA THR A 98 5.69 7.27 7.65
C THR A 98 5.45 8.77 7.62
N TYR A 99 4.21 9.17 7.48
CA TYR A 99 3.74 10.54 7.36
C TYR A 99 2.64 10.82 8.39
N THR A 100 2.43 12.11 8.65
CA THR A 100 1.41 12.57 9.61
C THR A 100 0.41 13.48 8.90
N VAL A 101 -0.86 13.32 9.21
CA VAL A 101 -1.89 14.33 8.99
C VAL A 101 -2.30 14.92 10.34
N GLN A 102 -2.30 16.23 10.43
CA GLN A 102 -2.80 16.99 11.57
C GLN A 102 -4.19 17.52 11.24
N ILE A 103 -5.14 17.21 12.07
CA ILE A 103 -6.52 17.70 12.03
C ILE A 103 -6.61 18.83 13.05
N ILE A 104 -6.99 20.03 12.61
CA ILE A 104 -7.03 21.25 13.43
C ILE A 104 -8.47 21.73 13.46
N GLY A 105 -9.05 21.88 14.64
CA GLY A 105 -10.40 22.37 14.84
C GLY A 105 -10.60 23.80 14.33
N LYS A 106 -11.78 24.08 13.78
CA LYS A 106 -12.21 25.39 13.26
C LYS A 106 -13.66 25.65 13.61
N GLY A 107 -14.05 26.93 13.75
CA GLY A 107 -15.42 27.31 14.10
C GLY A 107 -15.82 26.85 15.50
N ALA A 108 -16.86 26.05 15.60
CA ALA A 108 -17.35 25.45 16.84
C ALA A 108 -16.45 24.35 17.40
N TYR A 109 -15.34 24.00 16.73
CA TYR A 109 -14.40 22.95 17.13
C TYR A 109 -13.04 23.53 17.43
N THR A 110 -12.32 22.93 18.39
CA THR A 110 -10.99 23.35 18.83
C THR A 110 -10.05 22.14 18.98
N GLY A 111 -8.79 22.43 19.24
CA GLY A 111 -7.76 21.42 19.47
C GLY A 111 -7.11 20.90 18.17
N LYS A 112 -6.10 20.06 18.36
CA LYS A 112 -5.30 19.45 17.27
C LYS A 112 -5.16 17.97 17.54
N VAL A 113 -5.41 17.14 16.53
CA VAL A 113 -5.21 15.68 16.57
C VAL A 113 -4.27 15.28 15.46
N LYS A 114 -3.27 14.44 15.76
CA LYS A 114 -2.34 13.88 14.78
C LYS A 114 -2.71 12.43 14.50
N LYS A 115 -2.75 12.03 13.23
CA LYS A 115 -2.87 10.63 12.78
C LYS A 115 -1.72 10.31 11.84
N GLN A 116 -1.22 9.08 11.92
CA GLN A 116 -0.14 8.62 11.07
C GLN A 116 -0.65 7.70 9.97
N PHE A 117 0.02 7.74 8.82
CA PHE A 117 -0.15 6.77 7.74
C PHE A 117 1.22 6.45 7.13
N THR A 118 1.32 5.32 6.47
CA THR A 118 2.58 4.82 5.91
C THR A 118 2.41 4.55 4.42
N ILE A 119 3.36 5.03 3.61
CA ILE A 119 3.51 4.62 2.22
C ILE A 119 4.50 3.46 2.21
N LEU A 120 4.04 2.29 1.76
CA LEU A 120 4.80 1.05 1.67
C LEU A 120 5.46 0.94 0.29
N PRO A 121 6.54 0.15 0.13
CA PRO A 121 7.13 -0.14 -1.17
C PRO A 121 6.12 -0.74 -2.16
N PRO A 122 6.40 -0.68 -3.49
CA PRO A 122 5.56 -1.31 -4.49
C PRO A 122 5.47 -2.81 -4.25
N LYS A 123 4.35 -3.43 -4.61
CA LYS A 123 4.21 -4.90 -4.55
C LYS A 123 5.06 -5.55 -5.63
N THR A 124 5.44 -6.80 -5.38
CA THR A 124 6.03 -7.71 -6.38
C THR A 124 5.27 -9.03 -6.37
N GLN A 125 5.58 -9.91 -7.31
CA GLN A 125 4.99 -11.24 -7.43
C GLN A 125 6.00 -12.23 -7.99
N VAL A 126 5.75 -13.52 -7.80
CA VAL A 126 6.47 -14.58 -8.47
C VAL A 126 6.05 -14.59 -9.94
N MET A 127 7.01 -14.62 -10.85
CA MET A 127 6.77 -14.62 -12.31
C MET A 127 6.98 -15.99 -12.92
N GLY A 128 7.82 -16.85 -12.31
CA GLY A 128 8.20 -18.15 -12.78
C GLY A 128 9.51 -18.61 -12.15
N GLY A 129 10.16 -19.58 -12.75
CA GLY A 129 11.47 -20.08 -12.33
C GLY A 129 11.76 -21.48 -12.83
N TYR A 130 12.84 -22.06 -12.34
CA TYR A 130 13.27 -23.41 -12.70
C TYR A 130 13.35 -24.27 -11.45
N VAL A 131 13.12 -25.55 -11.59
CA VAL A 131 13.22 -26.54 -10.51
C VAL A 131 14.22 -27.63 -10.90
N GLY A 132 15.10 -27.96 -9.94
CA GLY A 132 15.96 -29.15 -10.00
C GLY A 132 15.51 -30.18 -8.98
N LYS A 133 16.31 -31.22 -8.76
CA LYS A 133 16.03 -32.23 -7.73
C LYS A 133 16.03 -31.64 -6.31
N LYS A 134 17.04 -30.85 -5.96
CA LYS A 134 17.21 -30.24 -4.62
C LYS A 134 17.38 -28.74 -4.66
N THR A 135 17.01 -28.10 -5.79
CA THR A 135 17.17 -26.66 -6.02
C THR A 135 15.95 -26.08 -6.70
N ALA A 136 15.75 -24.78 -6.58
CA ALA A 136 14.84 -24.00 -7.41
C ALA A 136 15.40 -22.59 -7.61
N SER A 137 15.13 -22.00 -8.76
CA SER A 137 15.30 -20.56 -8.98
C SER A 137 13.91 -19.93 -9.11
N VAL A 138 13.70 -18.83 -8.43
CA VAL A 138 12.41 -18.10 -8.39
C VAL A 138 12.61 -16.74 -8.99
N VAL A 139 12.02 -16.52 -10.16
CA VAL A 139 12.02 -15.20 -10.82
C VAL A 139 10.85 -14.38 -10.29
N ILE A 140 11.12 -13.15 -9.88
CA ILE A 140 10.12 -12.23 -9.33
C ILE A 140 9.97 -10.99 -10.19
N LYS A 141 8.80 -10.35 -10.17
CA LYS A 141 8.59 -9.08 -10.86
C LYS A 141 9.52 -8.01 -10.30
N ARG A 142 10.41 -7.50 -11.15
CA ARG A 142 11.40 -6.49 -10.76
C ARG A 142 10.72 -5.18 -10.40
N GLN A 143 11.17 -4.56 -9.30
CA GLN A 143 10.74 -3.24 -8.84
C GLN A 143 11.97 -2.38 -8.59
N THR A 144 12.16 -1.32 -9.37
CA THR A 144 13.36 -0.46 -9.29
C THR A 144 13.15 0.75 -8.40
N ALA A 145 11.93 1.33 -8.41
CA ALA A 145 11.62 2.53 -7.65
C ALA A 145 11.24 2.19 -6.20
N GLN A 146 11.78 2.94 -5.24
CA GLN A 146 11.47 2.81 -3.81
C GLN A 146 11.58 1.36 -3.28
N THR A 147 12.61 0.64 -3.76
CA THR A 147 12.90 -0.75 -3.42
C THR A 147 14.39 -0.90 -3.14
N SER A 148 14.75 -1.38 -1.94
CA SER A 148 16.11 -1.72 -1.52
C SER A 148 16.42 -3.21 -1.69
N GLY A 149 15.42 -4.02 -1.97
CA GLY A 149 15.57 -5.46 -2.17
C GLY A 149 14.25 -6.21 -1.98
N TYR A 150 14.40 -7.54 -1.88
CA TYR A 150 13.27 -8.47 -1.88
C TYR A 150 13.35 -9.44 -0.71
N GLN A 151 12.20 -9.97 -0.33
CA GLN A 151 12.10 -11.14 0.52
C GLN A 151 11.25 -12.19 -0.16
N LEU A 152 11.71 -13.43 -0.09
CA LEU A 152 10.96 -14.64 -0.43
C LEU A 152 10.76 -15.45 0.84
N ARG A 153 9.55 -15.90 1.10
CA ARG A 153 9.28 -16.93 2.11
C ARG A 153 8.73 -18.19 1.43
N TYR A 154 9.11 -19.36 1.94
CA TYR A 154 8.67 -20.64 1.36
C TYR A 154 8.52 -21.72 2.44
N ALA A 155 7.61 -22.66 2.20
CA ALA A 155 7.34 -23.79 3.05
C ALA A 155 6.73 -24.94 2.22
N THR A 156 6.68 -26.14 2.79
CA THR A 156 6.04 -27.31 2.17
C THR A 156 4.51 -27.36 2.37
N ASN A 157 3.93 -26.36 3.03
CA ASN A 157 2.49 -26.25 3.26
C ASN A 157 1.94 -24.95 2.67
N SER A 158 0.73 -24.98 2.13
CA SER A 158 0.08 -23.85 1.46
C SER A 158 -0.20 -22.65 2.38
N LYS A 159 -0.35 -22.90 3.69
CA LYS A 159 -0.56 -21.85 4.68
C LYS A 159 0.74 -21.14 5.06
N LEU A 160 1.89 -21.54 4.53
CA LEU A 160 3.22 -21.00 4.82
C LEU A 160 3.54 -20.97 6.33
N LYS A 161 3.02 -21.94 7.08
CA LYS A 161 3.35 -22.12 8.49
C LYS A 161 4.81 -22.53 8.61
N ASN A 162 5.55 -21.90 9.53
CA ASN A 162 7.00 -22.10 9.73
C ASN A 162 7.85 -21.87 8.47
N ALA A 163 7.43 -20.94 7.59
CA ALA A 163 8.13 -20.64 6.34
C ALA A 163 9.54 -20.12 6.58
N LYS A 164 10.50 -20.65 5.85
CA LYS A 164 11.84 -20.07 5.73
C LYS A 164 11.78 -18.76 4.93
N THR A 165 12.55 -17.75 5.33
CA THR A 165 12.60 -16.44 4.66
C THR A 165 14.01 -16.13 4.19
N ILE A 166 14.15 -15.81 2.91
CA ILE A 166 15.37 -15.32 2.29
C ILE A 166 15.22 -13.82 2.01
N THR A 167 16.28 -13.06 2.30
CA THR A 167 16.34 -11.63 1.99
C THR A 167 17.44 -11.38 0.98
N VAL A 168 17.08 -10.79 -0.16
CA VAL A 168 18.01 -10.39 -1.22
C VAL A 168 18.18 -8.88 -1.17
N LYS A 169 19.42 -8.42 -1.02
CA LYS A 169 19.79 -7.00 -1.07
C LYS A 169 19.88 -6.53 -2.52
N GLY A 170 19.54 -5.27 -2.75
CA GLY A 170 19.53 -4.67 -4.08
C GLY A 170 18.24 -4.97 -4.85
N ASN A 171 17.97 -4.15 -5.85
CA ASN A 171 16.78 -4.24 -6.69
C ASN A 171 17.08 -4.61 -8.15
N LYS A 172 18.36 -4.88 -8.46
CA LYS A 172 18.80 -5.29 -9.81
C LYS A 172 18.50 -6.76 -10.07
N ASN A 173 18.82 -7.64 -9.12
CA ASN A 173 18.56 -9.08 -9.23
C ASN A 173 17.12 -9.39 -8.82
N ASN A 174 16.41 -10.03 -9.71
CA ASN A 174 15.05 -10.48 -9.52
C ASN A 174 14.91 -12.01 -9.52
N THR A 175 16.03 -12.75 -9.48
CA THR A 175 16.07 -14.20 -9.34
C THR A 175 16.59 -14.57 -7.96
N ILE A 176 15.89 -15.46 -7.28
CA ILE A 176 16.24 -15.97 -5.94
C ILE A 176 16.46 -17.46 -6.05
N PHE A 177 17.64 -17.90 -5.65
CA PHE A 177 18.02 -19.32 -5.66
C PHE A 177 17.69 -19.98 -4.33
N LEU A 178 17.07 -21.16 -4.40
CA LEU A 178 16.78 -22.04 -3.28
C LEU A 178 17.61 -23.30 -3.41
N ASN A 179 18.36 -23.64 -2.38
CA ASN A 179 19.19 -24.82 -2.31
C ASN A 179 18.79 -25.70 -1.12
N GLY A 180 19.17 -26.97 -1.14
CA GLY A 180 18.89 -27.91 -0.05
C GLY A 180 17.39 -28.23 0.10
N LEU A 181 16.67 -28.21 -0.99
CA LEU A 181 15.28 -28.63 -1.06
C LEU A 181 15.21 -30.17 -1.04
N ARG A 182 14.05 -30.72 -0.70
CA ARG A 182 13.77 -32.15 -0.85
C ARG A 182 13.32 -32.46 -2.27
N ALA A 183 13.75 -33.55 -2.86
CA ALA A 183 13.33 -34.02 -4.16
C ALA A 183 11.84 -34.42 -4.13
N GLY A 184 11.13 -34.29 -5.26
CA GLY A 184 9.73 -34.65 -5.41
C GLY A 184 8.77 -33.90 -4.47
N THR A 185 9.17 -32.75 -3.94
CA THR A 185 8.43 -32.04 -2.88
C THR A 185 7.85 -30.72 -3.40
N THR A 186 6.58 -30.46 -3.09
CA THR A 186 5.93 -29.19 -3.42
C THR A 186 6.27 -28.13 -2.39
N TYR A 187 6.74 -26.98 -2.85
CA TYR A 187 7.03 -25.79 -2.06
C TYR A 187 6.09 -24.66 -2.44
N TYR A 188 5.42 -24.10 -1.45
CA TYR A 188 4.60 -22.89 -1.55
C TYR A 188 5.44 -21.67 -1.20
N MET A 189 5.23 -20.56 -1.90
CA MET A 189 6.07 -19.39 -1.74
C MET A 189 5.31 -18.09 -1.92
N GLN A 190 5.80 -17.04 -1.24
CA GLN A 190 5.37 -15.65 -1.43
C GLN A 190 6.57 -14.73 -1.44
N THR A 191 6.45 -13.62 -2.16
CA THR A 191 7.50 -12.60 -2.23
C THR A 191 6.97 -11.24 -1.85
N ARG A 192 7.87 -10.36 -1.40
CA ARG A 192 7.60 -8.95 -1.14
C ARG A 192 8.84 -8.10 -1.38
N THR A 193 8.64 -6.82 -1.64
CA THR A 193 9.73 -5.83 -1.63
C THR A 193 9.95 -5.28 -0.23
N TYR A 194 11.16 -4.73 -0.01
CA TYR A 194 11.39 -3.84 1.11
C TYR A 194 12.15 -2.59 0.67
N MET A 195 11.97 -1.51 1.44
CA MET A 195 12.72 -0.26 1.32
C MET A 195 13.29 0.12 2.67
N THR A 196 14.56 0.47 2.72
CA THR A 196 15.20 1.00 3.93
C THR A 196 15.24 2.53 3.85
N VAL A 197 14.63 3.19 4.82
CA VAL A 197 14.61 4.65 4.93
C VAL A 197 15.11 5.03 6.30
N LYS A 198 16.23 5.75 6.39
CA LYS A 198 16.87 6.15 7.66
C LYS A 198 17.00 4.98 8.64
N GLY A 199 17.53 3.84 8.19
CA GLY A 199 17.73 2.61 8.99
C GLY A 199 16.46 1.76 9.21
N LYS A 200 15.26 2.30 9.03
CA LYS A 200 14.00 1.57 9.21
C LYS A 200 13.59 0.85 7.92
N LYS A 201 13.25 -0.44 8.03
CA LYS A 201 12.73 -1.23 6.91
C LYS A 201 11.21 -1.12 6.82
N TYR A 202 10.72 -0.83 5.61
CA TYR A 202 9.31 -0.85 5.22
C TYR A 202 9.10 -1.99 4.24
N TYR A 203 8.04 -2.77 4.41
CA TYR A 203 7.75 -3.94 3.58
C TYR A 203 6.44 -3.74 2.84
N SER A 204 6.39 -4.18 1.57
CA SER A 204 5.11 -4.31 0.88
C SER A 204 4.26 -5.43 1.53
N LYS A 205 2.99 -5.53 1.15
CA LYS A 205 2.24 -6.76 1.41
C LYS A 205 2.91 -7.92 0.68
N TRP A 206 2.77 -9.14 1.20
CA TRP A 206 3.16 -10.34 0.49
C TRP A 206 2.36 -10.50 -0.81
N SER A 207 2.93 -11.16 -1.80
CA SER A 207 2.24 -11.55 -3.03
C SER A 207 1.15 -12.61 -2.75
N SER A 208 0.38 -12.97 -3.77
CA SER A 208 -0.32 -14.25 -3.82
C SER A 208 0.66 -15.41 -3.61
N THR A 209 0.15 -16.56 -3.19
CA THR A 209 0.96 -17.75 -2.99
C THR A 209 1.14 -18.48 -4.33
N GLY A 210 2.39 -18.62 -4.76
CA GLY A 210 2.78 -19.52 -5.83
C GLY A 210 3.30 -20.85 -5.26
N HIS A 211 3.47 -21.86 -6.11
CA HIS A 211 4.11 -23.11 -5.72
C HIS A 211 4.92 -23.70 -6.88
N CYS A 212 5.85 -24.56 -6.52
CA CYS A 212 6.58 -25.40 -7.47
C CYS A 212 6.86 -26.76 -6.82
N THR A 213 7.04 -27.78 -7.65
CA THR A 213 7.43 -29.12 -7.19
C THR A 213 8.81 -29.45 -7.73
N THR A 214 9.74 -29.81 -6.84
CA THR A 214 11.08 -30.23 -7.22
C THR A 214 11.05 -31.57 -7.95
N ASN A 215 12.02 -31.78 -8.84
CA ASN A 215 12.14 -33.03 -9.59
C ASN A 215 12.36 -34.21 -8.65
N ARG A 216 11.80 -35.37 -8.98
CA ARG A 216 12.04 -36.60 -8.24
C ARG A 216 13.47 -37.09 -8.43
N GLU A 217 13.97 -37.89 -7.48
CA GLU A 217 15.17 -38.69 -7.70
C GLU A 217 14.77 -39.76 -8.74
N THR A 218 15.39 -39.75 -9.90
CA THR A 218 15.31 -40.90 -10.82
C THR A 218 16.25 -41.95 -10.27
N ASN A 219 15.71 -43.04 -9.74
CA ASN A 219 16.52 -44.24 -9.56
C ASN A 219 16.88 -44.72 -10.97
N SER A 220 18.05 -44.35 -11.45
CA SER A 220 18.70 -45.06 -12.52
C SER A 220 19.20 -46.40 -11.94
N THR A 221 18.31 -47.33 -11.72
CA THR A 221 18.71 -48.71 -11.84
C THR A 221 19.02 -48.92 -13.32
N HIS A 222 20.24 -48.57 -13.74
CA HIS A 222 20.85 -49.26 -14.85
C HIS A 222 20.95 -50.71 -14.39
N GLN A 223 19.89 -51.51 -14.60
CA GLN A 223 20.10 -52.88 -14.90
C GLN A 223 20.97 -52.85 -16.17
N SER A 224 22.26 -53.07 -15.98
CA SER A 224 23.15 -53.51 -17.05
C SER A 224 22.48 -54.75 -17.62
N ALA A 225 21.71 -54.59 -18.68
CA ALA A 225 21.33 -55.71 -19.49
C ALA A 225 22.63 -56.30 -19.98
N THR A 226 23.01 -57.50 -19.47
CA THR A 226 24.07 -58.31 -20.02
C THR A 226 23.79 -58.39 -21.51
N PRO A 227 24.67 -57.97 -22.41
CA PRO A 227 24.42 -58.04 -23.83
C PRO A 227 24.31 -59.51 -24.20
N THR A 228 23.13 -59.93 -24.65
CA THR A 228 22.96 -61.20 -25.36
C THR A 228 23.90 -61.15 -26.57
N PRO A 229 24.75 -62.20 -26.82
CA PRO A 229 25.67 -62.18 -27.94
C PRO A 229 24.87 -62.13 -29.26
N THR A 230 24.99 -60.99 -29.95
CA THR A 230 24.45 -60.79 -31.29
C THR A 230 25.19 -61.73 -32.26
N PRO A 231 24.47 -62.48 -33.13
CA PRO A 231 25.14 -63.32 -34.15
C PRO A 231 25.95 -62.39 -35.06
N THR A 232 27.19 -62.82 -35.32
CA THR A 232 28.14 -62.15 -36.18
C THR A 232 27.56 -61.95 -37.58
N PRO A 233 27.42 -60.71 -38.09
CA PRO A 233 26.98 -60.53 -39.47
C PRO A 233 28.09 -60.90 -40.45
N THR A 234 27.77 -61.76 -41.42
CA THR A 234 28.58 -62.07 -42.59
C THR A 234 28.87 -60.77 -43.36
N SER A 235 30.14 -60.54 -43.67
CA SER A 235 30.62 -59.35 -44.37
C SER A 235 30.07 -59.22 -45.80
N THR A 236 29.24 -58.20 -46.01
CA THR A 236 28.84 -57.77 -47.36
C THR A 236 29.88 -56.68 -47.80
N PRO A 237 30.35 -56.68 -49.07
CA PRO A 237 31.36 -55.73 -49.50
C PRO A 237 30.85 -54.31 -49.53
N VAL A 238 31.66 -53.42 -48.93
CA VAL A 238 31.41 -51.95 -48.81
C VAL A 238 31.63 -51.32 -50.20
N PRO A 239 30.66 -50.52 -50.72
CA PRO A 239 30.90 -49.67 -51.87
C PRO A 239 31.84 -48.50 -51.50
N THR A 240 32.82 -48.23 -52.40
CA THR A 240 33.78 -47.13 -52.28
C THR A 240 33.11 -45.78 -52.23
N PRO A 241 33.41 -44.90 -51.27
CA PRO A 241 32.79 -43.56 -51.18
C PRO A 241 33.34 -42.61 -52.28
N THR A 242 32.42 -41.98 -52.99
CA THR A 242 32.69 -40.86 -53.91
C THR A 242 33.04 -39.60 -53.09
N PRO A 243 34.11 -38.84 -53.45
CA PRO A 243 34.51 -37.64 -52.67
C PRO A 243 33.52 -36.52 -52.82
N ILE A 244 33.04 -35.96 -51.70
CA ILE A 244 32.19 -34.75 -51.60
C ILE A 244 33.11 -33.52 -51.64
N PRO A 245 32.76 -32.45 -52.40
CA PRO A 245 33.52 -31.23 -52.42
C PRO A 245 33.44 -30.50 -51.08
N LYS A 246 34.58 -29.97 -50.62
CA LYS A 246 34.75 -29.15 -49.43
C LYS A 246 34.02 -27.81 -49.66
N ALA A 247 32.97 -27.54 -48.91
CA ALA A 247 32.44 -26.18 -48.77
C ALA A 247 33.03 -25.59 -47.50
N ASP A 248 33.68 -24.42 -47.64
CA ASP A 248 34.19 -23.61 -46.56
C ASP A 248 33.05 -23.11 -45.67
N LEU A 249 33.03 -23.53 -44.43
CA LEU A 249 32.24 -22.94 -43.36
C LEU A 249 33.18 -22.38 -42.31
N PRO A 250 32.98 -21.15 -41.83
CA PRO A 250 33.86 -20.54 -40.84
C PRO A 250 33.71 -21.26 -39.47
N ALA A 251 34.85 -21.46 -38.83
CA ALA A 251 34.96 -22.04 -37.51
C ALA A 251 34.19 -21.22 -36.49
N HIS A 252 33.19 -21.83 -35.88
CA HIS A 252 32.55 -21.30 -34.68
C HIS A 252 32.87 -22.23 -33.51
N ASP A 253 33.80 -21.80 -32.68
CA ASP A 253 34.06 -22.41 -31.40
C ASP A 253 32.85 -22.29 -30.50
N GLN A 254 32.07 -23.35 -30.33
CA GLN A 254 31.05 -23.47 -29.32
C GLN A 254 31.29 -24.75 -28.54
N LYS A 255 32.09 -24.65 -27.48
CA LYS A 255 31.98 -25.58 -26.34
C LYS A 255 30.70 -25.17 -25.57
N GLU A 256 29.57 -25.63 -25.99
CA GLU A 256 28.37 -25.46 -25.23
C GLU A 256 28.08 -26.76 -24.46
N ASN A 257 28.36 -26.71 -23.17
CA ASN A 257 27.77 -27.64 -22.22
C ASN A 257 26.25 -27.42 -22.24
N ALA A 258 25.54 -28.28 -22.95
CA ALA A 258 24.08 -28.25 -22.98
C ALA A 258 23.55 -28.32 -21.54
N PRO A 259 22.78 -27.32 -21.09
CA PRO A 259 22.17 -27.38 -19.77
C PRO A 259 21.15 -28.49 -19.73
N ALA A 260 21.17 -29.23 -18.62
CA ALA A 260 20.20 -30.28 -18.35
C ALA A 260 18.77 -29.75 -18.61
N LYS A 261 17.96 -30.57 -19.27
CA LYS A 261 16.55 -30.28 -19.62
C LYS A 261 15.77 -29.93 -18.37
N TYR A 262 15.47 -28.64 -18.16
CA TYR A 262 14.67 -28.17 -17.04
C TYR A 262 13.19 -28.06 -17.44
N THR A 263 12.31 -28.63 -16.64
CA THR A 263 10.86 -28.55 -16.84
C THR A 263 10.31 -27.35 -16.08
N TYR A 264 9.53 -26.51 -16.76
CA TYR A 264 8.85 -25.37 -16.14
C TYR A 264 7.58 -25.83 -15.46
N GLU A 265 7.50 -25.69 -14.14
CA GLU A 265 6.25 -25.87 -13.43
C GLU A 265 6.18 -24.95 -12.18
N ILE A 266 5.77 -23.70 -12.38
CA ILE A 266 5.33 -22.84 -11.29
C ILE A 266 3.88 -22.43 -11.52
N TYR A 267 2.97 -22.94 -10.69
CA TYR A 267 1.55 -22.70 -10.76
C TYR A 267 1.10 -21.65 -9.74
N GLY A 268 -0.02 -20.96 -9.98
CA GLY A 268 -0.58 -19.94 -9.09
C GLY A 268 -0.25 -18.51 -9.48
N LEU A 269 0.03 -18.27 -10.76
CA LEU A 269 0.08 -16.93 -11.31
C LEU A 269 -1.35 -16.45 -11.62
N ASP A 270 -1.81 -15.43 -10.92
CA ASP A 270 -2.99 -14.69 -11.35
C ASP A 270 -2.75 -14.18 -12.76
N LYS A 271 -3.49 -14.72 -13.72
CA LYS A 271 -3.63 -14.15 -15.06
C LYS A 271 -4.42 -12.85 -14.94
N GLN A 272 -3.81 -11.80 -14.39
CA GLN A 272 -4.32 -10.46 -14.60
C GLN A 272 -3.71 -9.93 -15.88
N LYS A 273 -4.62 -9.69 -16.83
CA LYS A 273 -4.44 -9.09 -18.15
C LYS A 273 -3.31 -8.06 -18.17
N ALA A 274 -2.40 -8.25 -19.09
CA ALA A 274 -1.62 -7.17 -19.66
C ALA A 274 -2.59 -6.37 -20.57
N ASP A 275 -3.03 -5.22 -20.12
CA ASP A 275 -3.52 -4.10 -20.91
C ASP A 275 -2.56 -2.94 -20.66
#